data_5a93435b36fb14a1a1fc1d9afc7dff03
#
_entry.id   5a93435b36fb14a1a1fc1d9afc7dff03
#
_cell.length_a   1.000
_cell.length_b   1.000
_cell.length_c   1.000
_cell.angle_alpha   90.00
_cell.angle_beta   90.00
_cell.angle_gamma   90.00
#
_symmetry.space_group_name_H-M   'P 1'
#
loop_
_entity.id
_entity.type
_entity.pdbx_description
1 polymer ?
#
loop_
_entity_poly.entity_id
_entity_poly.type
_entity_poly.pdbx_seq_one_letter_code
_entity_poly.pdbx_strand_id
1 'polypeptide(L)'
;MDRQQEFVLRTIEERDIRFVRLWFTDVLGQLKSVAVAPAELEGAFAEGIGFDGSAIEGFARVYEADMLVKPDPATFQVLPWRGESPGTGRMFGDIVLPDGSPSFADSRFVLKRALAKAADLGFTFYTHPEIEFFLFEQPMRAGQSPIPVDQAGYFDHVAHGTGHDFRRAAIAMLENMGISVEFSHHEGGPGQQEIDLRYADGLSTADNIMTFRTVIKEVALEQGVYASFMPKPFSDHPGSGMHTHLSLFEGDRNAFHEEGAPYQLSQVGRQFIAGLLHHGAEISAVTNQWVNSYKRLWGGGEAPAHICWGHNNRSALVRVPMYKPSKGQSTRVEVRSLDSACNPYLSFAVMLAAGLKGIEEGYELPEEAEDDVWTLTDGERRAMGIEPLPSSLIDAVTVMEGSDLVAETLGEHVFDFFLRNKRAEWADYKGQVTPFELERYLPRL
;
A
#
# COMPACT_ATOMS: atom_id res chain seq x y z
N MET A 1 20.91 -16.79 20.60
CA MET A 1 20.95 -15.63 19.69
C MET A 1 21.34 -16.15 18.30
N ASP A 2 20.64 -15.70 17.27
CA ASP A 2 20.97 -16.07 15.89
C ASP A 2 21.99 -15.08 15.26
N ARG A 3 22.49 -15.41 14.03
CA ARG A 3 23.49 -14.58 13.35
C ARG A 3 23.02 -13.16 13.04
N GLN A 4 21.72 -12.96 12.79
CA GLN A 4 21.17 -11.65 12.47
C GLN A 4 21.11 -10.78 13.73
N GLN A 5 20.68 -11.34 14.85
CA GLN A 5 20.68 -10.66 16.14
C GLN A 5 22.10 -10.24 16.56
N GLU A 6 23.10 -11.15 16.41
CA GLU A 6 24.50 -10.83 16.68
C GLU A 6 25.04 -9.70 15.78
N PHE A 7 24.65 -9.72 14.49
CA PHE A 7 25.01 -8.65 13.55
C PHE A 7 24.41 -7.30 13.97
N VAL A 8 23.16 -7.28 14.39
CA VAL A 8 22.48 -6.05 14.85
C VAL A 8 23.20 -5.47 16.08
N LEU A 9 23.46 -6.29 17.09
CA LEU A 9 24.11 -5.82 18.33
C LEU A 9 25.52 -5.28 18.05
N ARG A 10 26.31 -5.98 17.23
CA ARG A 10 27.63 -5.51 16.82
C ARG A 10 27.56 -4.18 16.04
N THR A 11 26.61 -4.05 15.11
CA THR A 11 26.44 -2.81 14.32
C THR A 11 26.08 -1.62 15.22
N ILE A 12 25.24 -1.86 16.23
CA ILE A 12 24.87 -0.85 17.22
C ILE A 12 26.08 -0.35 17.99
N GLU A 13 26.94 -1.26 18.43
CA GLU A 13 28.17 -0.92 19.14
C GLU A 13 29.16 -0.16 18.24
N GLU A 14 29.46 -0.70 17.04
CA GLU A 14 30.40 -0.12 16.09
C GLU A 14 29.99 1.28 15.59
N ARG A 15 28.68 1.58 15.51
CA ARG A 15 28.15 2.85 15.00
C ARG A 15 27.66 3.80 16.09
N ASP A 16 27.93 3.52 17.35
CA ASP A 16 27.48 4.31 18.52
C ASP A 16 25.96 4.63 18.47
N ILE A 17 25.16 3.63 18.13
CA ILE A 17 23.70 3.78 18.09
C ILE A 17 23.18 3.78 19.52
N ARG A 18 22.43 4.80 19.90
CA ARG A 18 21.93 4.99 21.27
C ARG A 18 20.43 4.74 21.42
N PHE A 19 19.71 4.73 20.32
CA PHE A 19 18.29 4.48 20.30
C PHE A 19 17.96 3.48 19.18
N VAL A 20 17.10 2.51 19.47
CA VAL A 20 16.56 1.60 18.48
C VAL A 20 15.05 1.73 18.51
N ARG A 21 14.48 2.10 17.38
CA ARG A 21 13.03 2.20 17.23
C ARG A 21 12.48 0.87 16.74
N LEU A 22 11.51 0.34 17.45
CA LEU A 22 10.71 -0.78 16.98
C LEU A 22 9.47 -0.23 16.32
N TRP A 23 9.35 -0.47 15.01
CA TRP A 23 8.25 -0.01 14.18
C TRP A 23 7.23 -1.11 14.00
N PHE A 24 5.97 -0.77 14.12
CA PHE A 24 4.84 -1.63 13.79
C PHE A 24 3.69 -0.78 13.25
N THR A 25 2.68 -1.42 12.69
CA THR A 25 1.61 -0.72 11.97
C THR A 25 0.27 -1.10 12.56
N ASP A 26 -0.58 -0.11 12.87
CA ASP A 26 -1.94 -0.38 13.30
C ASP A 26 -2.82 -0.88 12.13
N VAL A 27 -4.04 -1.27 12.40
CA VAL A 27 -4.98 -1.80 11.40
C VAL A 27 -5.28 -0.78 10.31
N LEU A 28 -5.21 0.50 10.59
CA LEU A 28 -5.44 1.58 9.62
C LEU A 28 -4.21 1.95 8.78
N GLY A 29 -3.08 1.26 8.98
CA GLY A 29 -1.85 1.53 8.22
C GLY A 29 -1.02 2.69 8.75
N GLN A 30 -1.27 3.13 10.01
CA GLN A 30 -0.45 4.16 10.63
C GLN A 30 0.76 3.55 11.32
N LEU A 31 1.94 4.11 11.04
CA LEU A 31 3.18 3.66 11.67
C LEU A 31 3.20 4.05 13.15
N LYS A 32 3.47 3.08 14.01
CA LYS A 32 3.70 3.22 15.45
C LYS A 32 5.15 2.90 15.76
N SER A 33 5.65 3.45 16.86
CA SER A 33 7.05 3.26 17.25
C SER A 33 7.22 3.31 18.76
N VAL A 34 7.99 2.37 19.29
CA VAL A 34 8.57 2.46 20.64
C VAL A 34 10.09 2.56 20.50
N ALA A 35 10.74 3.28 21.42
CA ALA A 35 12.19 3.41 21.45
C ALA A 35 12.77 2.55 22.57
N VAL A 36 13.79 1.77 22.26
CA VAL A 36 14.45 0.84 23.17
C VAL A 36 15.92 1.20 23.30
N ALA A 37 16.46 1.16 24.51
CA ALA A 37 17.89 1.30 24.72
C ALA A 37 18.63 0.06 24.20
N PRO A 38 19.85 0.20 23.65
CA PRO A 38 20.62 -0.94 23.17
C PRO A 38 20.80 -2.07 24.16
N ALA A 39 20.94 -1.76 25.45
CA ALA A 39 21.09 -2.74 26.53
C ALA A 39 19.87 -3.67 26.70
N GLU A 40 18.69 -3.25 26.25
CA GLU A 40 17.45 -4.02 26.36
C GLU A 40 17.19 -4.94 25.16
N LEU A 41 18.01 -4.84 24.10
CA LEU A 41 17.72 -5.54 22.84
C LEU A 41 17.83 -7.06 22.93
N GLU A 42 18.79 -7.58 23.73
CA GLU A 42 18.89 -9.03 23.93
C GLU A 42 17.60 -9.59 24.53
N GLY A 43 17.05 -8.91 25.55
CA GLY A 43 15.75 -9.24 26.13
C GLY A 43 14.61 -9.07 25.14
N ALA A 44 14.64 -7.99 24.34
CA ALA A 44 13.64 -7.72 23.32
C ALA A 44 13.61 -8.83 22.23
N PHE A 45 14.73 -9.35 21.81
CA PHE A 45 14.80 -10.49 20.87
C PHE A 45 14.25 -11.79 21.47
N ALA A 46 14.52 -12.01 22.77
CA ALA A 46 14.08 -13.23 23.44
C ALA A 46 12.59 -13.19 23.77
N GLU A 47 12.13 -12.13 24.42
CA GLU A 47 10.81 -12.06 25.04
C GLU A 47 9.88 -11.01 24.40
N GLY A 48 10.42 -10.04 23.65
CA GLY A 48 9.68 -8.87 23.17
C GLY A 48 9.69 -7.72 24.19
N ILE A 49 9.16 -6.57 23.81
CA ILE A 49 8.99 -5.38 24.64
C ILE A 49 7.51 -5.12 24.87
N GLY A 50 7.12 -5.07 26.14
CA GLY A 50 5.74 -4.82 26.55
C GLY A 50 5.27 -3.40 26.24
N PHE A 51 4.04 -3.27 25.76
CA PHE A 51 3.37 -1.98 25.58
C PHE A 51 1.85 -2.13 25.79
N ASP A 52 1.18 -1.01 26.09
CA ASP A 52 -0.27 -0.95 26.19
C ASP A 52 -0.90 -0.75 24.80
N GLY A 53 -1.56 -1.80 24.27
CA GLY A 53 -2.26 -1.76 23.01
C GLY A 53 -3.63 -1.09 23.04
N SER A 54 -4.16 -0.77 24.22
CA SER A 54 -5.55 -0.27 24.37
C SER A 54 -5.82 1.06 23.69
N ALA A 55 -4.79 1.89 23.51
CA ALA A 55 -4.87 3.18 22.84
C ALA A 55 -4.55 3.12 21.33
N ILE A 56 -4.26 1.93 20.80
CA ILE A 56 -3.89 1.75 19.39
C ILE A 56 -5.10 1.26 18.58
N GLU A 57 -5.36 1.92 17.44
CA GLU A 57 -6.49 1.60 16.58
C GLU A 57 -6.44 0.16 16.06
N GLY A 58 -7.49 -0.60 16.36
CA GLY A 58 -7.62 -2.00 15.99
C GLY A 58 -7.06 -2.98 16.99
N PHE A 59 -6.34 -2.53 18.03
CA PHE A 59 -5.87 -3.37 19.11
C PHE A 59 -6.90 -3.46 20.23
N ALA A 60 -6.78 -4.45 21.11
CA ALA A 60 -7.75 -4.68 22.19
C ALA A 60 -7.84 -3.47 23.13
N ARG A 61 -9.07 -3.12 23.55
CA ARG A 61 -9.30 -1.89 24.34
C ARG A 61 -9.51 -2.11 25.83
N VAL A 62 -9.89 -3.27 26.33
CA VAL A 62 -10.38 -3.36 27.73
C VAL A 62 -9.78 -4.51 28.53
N TYR A 63 -9.54 -5.69 27.95
CA TYR A 63 -9.19 -6.88 28.72
C TYR A 63 -7.85 -7.53 28.36
N GLU A 64 -7.24 -7.14 27.23
CA GLU A 64 -5.97 -7.66 26.71
C GLU A 64 -5.11 -6.49 26.22
N ALA A 65 -4.89 -5.50 27.10
CA ALA A 65 -4.13 -4.30 26.76
C ALA A 65 -2.63 -4.58 26.64
N ASP A 66 -2.13 -5.55 27.40
CA ASP A 66 -0.71 -5.89 27.45
C ASP A 66 -0.34 -6.71 26.20
N MET A 67 0.46 -6.12 25.34
CA MET A 67 1.01 -6.73 24.14
C MET A 67 2.53 -6.60 24.13
N LEU A 68 3.17 -7.43 23.31
CA LEU A 68 4.61 -7.39 23.13
C LEU A 68 4.93 -7.07 21.68
N VAL A 69 5.88 -6.18 21.44
CA VAL A 69 6.52 -6.03 20.13
C VAL A 69 7.82 -6.83 20.11
N LYS A 70 7.89 -7.81 19.20
CA LYS A 70 9.05 -8.66 19.01
C LYS A 70 9.82 -8.20 17.77
N PRO A 71 11.07 -7.69 17.94
CA PRO A 71 11.83 -7.15 16.81
C PRO A 71 12.17 -8.23 15.78
N ASP A 72 12.08 -7.88 14.51
CA ASP A 72 12.59 -8.66 13.38
C ASP A 72 13.98 -8.17 13.00
N PRO A 73 15.07 -8.87 13.40
CA PRO A 73 16.45 -8.42 13.18
C PRO A 73 16.82 -8.34 11.69
N ALA A 74 16.12 -9.06 10.81
CA ALA A 74 16.34 -8.99 9.36
C ALA A 74 15.99 -7.62 8.77
N THR A 75 15.18 -6.85 9.47
CA THR A 75 14.73 -5.53 9.02
C THR A 75 15.53 -4.38 9.60
N PHE A 76 16.62 -4.65 10.33
CA PHE A 76 17.43 -3.60 10.96
C PHE A 76 18.01 -2.63 9.94
N GLN A 77 17.83 -1.33 10.18
CA GLN A 77 18.40 -0.24 9.40
C GLN A 77 18.81 0.93 10.31
N VAL A 78 19.89 1.61 9.94
CA VAL A 78 20.29 2.87 10.56
C VAL A 78 19.48 3.99 9.90
N LEU A 79 18.87 4.86 10.69
CA LEU A 79 18.10 5.99 10.19
C LEU A 79 19.04 7.13 9.78
N PRO A 80 19.04 7.56 8.50
CA PRO A 80 20.02 8.53 8.00
C PRO A 80 19.67 9.99 8.28
N TRP A 81 18.51 10.28 8.87
CA TRP A 81 18.05 11.65 9.14
C TRP A 81 18.25 12.07 10.61
N ARG A 82 18.28 13.39 10.85
CA ARG A 82 18.33 14.04 12.18
C ARG A 82 19.53 13.71 13.03
N GLY A 83 20.69 13.60 12.41
CA GLY A 83 21.97 13.55 13.11
C GLY A 83 22.67 12.21 13.03
N GLU A 84 23.98 12.32 12.93
CA GLU A 84 24.86 11.16 12.78
C GLU A 84 25.34 10.61 14.14
N SER A 85 25.29 11.43 15.18
CA SER A 85 25.78 11.03 16.50
C SER A 85 24.99 11.74 17.62
N PRO A 86 24.41 10.99 18.54
CA PRO A 86 24.28 9.53 18.57
C PRO A 86 23.32 8.99 17.51
N GLY A 87 23.69 7.90 16.85
CA GLY A 87 22.91 7.26 15.80
C GLY A 87 21.59 6.67 16.32
N THR A 88 20.62 6.52 15.41
CA THR A 88 19.36 5.84 15.67
C THR A 88 19.18 4.69 14.68
N GLY A 89 18.87 3.49 15.20
CA GLY A 89 18.47 2.35 14.39
C GLY A 89 16.97 2.10 14.45
N ARG A 90 16.44 1.33 13.50
CA ARG A 90 15.05 0.83 13.55
C ARG A 90 14.98 -0.64 13.14
N MET A 91 14.01 -1.36 13.66
CA MET A 91 13.54 -2.65 13.17
C MET A 91 12.02 -2.63 13.08
N PHE A 92 11.46 -3.37 12.14
CA PHE A 92 10.05 -3.74 12.24
C PHE A 92 9.89 -4.79 13.32
N GLY A 93 8.73 -4.80 13.97
CA GLY A 93 8.39 -5.78 14.98
C GLY A 93 7.04 -6.42 14.68
N ASP A 94 6.95 -7.70 15.04
CA ASP A 94 5.70 -8.43 15.05
C ASP A 94 5.03 -8.23 16.42
N ILE A 95 3.73 -8.06 16.43
CA ILE A 95 2.97 -7.96 17.65
C ILE A 95 2.53 -9.35 18.12
N VAL A 96 2.85 -9.67 19.35
CA VAL A 96 2.50 -10.93 19.97
C VAL A 96 1.79 -10.69 21.30
N LEU A 97 1.01 -11.70 21.72
CA LEU A 97 0.37 -11.73 23.04
C LEU A 97 1.39 -12.13 24.12
N PRO A 98 1.09 -11.94 25.42
CA PRO A 98 1.99 -12.31 26.50
C PRO A 98 2.39 -13.79 26.54
N ASP A 99 1.59 -14.67 25.96
CA ASP A 99 1.90 -16.11 25.82
C ASP A 99 2.83 -16.42 24.61
N GLY A 100 3.22 -15.40 23.85
CA GLY A 100 4.07 -15.49 22.66
C GLY A 100 3.32 -15.85 21.38
N SER A 101 2.01 -16.05 21.42
CA SER A 101 1.21 -16.26 20.21
C SER A 101 1.08 -14.96 19.40
N PRO A 102 1.01 -15.03 18.06
CA PRO A 102 0.82 -13.85 17.22
C PRO A 102 -0.49 -13.11 17.56
N SER A 103 -0.44 -11.78 17.60
CA SER A 103 -1.64 -10.96 17.74
C SER A 103 -2.45 -10.96 16.45
N PHE A 104 -3.75 -11.23 16.56
CA PHE A 104 -4.66 -11.15 15.42
C PHE A 104 -4.91 -9.72 14.93
N ALA A 105 -4.50 -8.70 15.70
CA ALA A 105 -4.57 -7.28 15.32
C ALA A 105 -3.37 -6.81 14.50
N ASP A 106 -2.32 -7.62 14.38
CA ASP A 106 -1.11 -7.25 13.66
C ASP A 106 -1.30 -7.38 12.14
N SER A 107 -1.33 -6.23 11.45
CA SER A 107 -1.43 -6.19 9.98
C SER A 107 -0.28 -6.94 9.29
N ARG A 108 0.94 -6.88 9.85
CA ARG A 108 2.11 -7.59 9.33
C ARG A 108 1.92 -9.12 9.44
N PHE A 109 1.31 -9.59 10.51
CA PHE A 109 0.96 -11.00 10.69
C PHE A 109 -0.13 -11.45 9.71
N VAL A 110 -1.13 -10.62 9.41
CA VAL A 110 -2.14 -10.92 8.39
C VAL A 110 -1.47 -11.20 7.05
N LEU A 111 -0.52 -10.36 6.62
CA LEU A 111 0.23 -10.61 5.38
C LEU A 111 1.07 -11.88 5.47
N LYS A 112 1.77 -12.13 6.59
CA LYS A 112 2.55 -13.37 6.78
C LYS A 112 1.70 -14.63 6.61
N ARG A 113 0.44 -14.63 7.10
CA ARG A 113 -0.48 -15.76 6.90
C ARG A 113 -0.84 -15.97 5.42
N ALA A 114 -1.12 -14.89 4.70
CA ALA A 114 -1.41 -14.97 3.27
C ALA A 114 -0.20 -15.46 2.46
N LEU A 115 1.01 -15.00 2.81
CA LEU A 115 2.26 -15.47 2.21
C LEU A 115 2.55 -16.94 2.52
N ALA A 116 2.25 -17.42 3.75
CA ALA A 116 2.37 -18.82 4.11
C ALA A 116 1.43 -19.68 3.27
N LYS A 117 0.17 -19.26 3.06
CA LYS A 117 -0.77 -19.96 2.16
C LYS A 117 -0.22 -20.05 0.72
N ALA A 118 0.37 -18.97 0.20
CA ALA A 118 1.02 -19.00 -1.12
C ALA A 118 2.19 -20.00 -1.14
N ALA A 119 3.01 -20.03 -0.09
CA ALA A 119 4.13 -20.96 0.03
C ALA A 119 3.69 -22.43 0.11
N ASP A 120 2.59 -22.72 0.80
CA ASP A 120 1.98 -24.07 0.84
C ASP A 120 1.51 -24.54 -0.55
N LEU A 121 1.13 -23.61 -1.43
CA LEU A 121 0.82 -23.85 -2.84
C LEU A 121 2.06 -23.87 -3.73
N GLY A 122 3.26 -23.67 -3.19
CA GLY A 122 4.53 -23.67 -3.91
C GLY A 122 4.93 -22.32 -4.50
N PHE A 123 4.27 -21.23 -4.14
CA PHE A 123 4.52 -19.92 -4.69
C PHE A 123 5.23 -18.96 -3.73
N THR A 124 6.16 -18.18 -4.28
CA THR A 124 6.67 -16.95 -3.65
C THR A 124 6.00 -15.74 -4.32
N PHE A 125 5.45 -14.85 -3.52
CA PHE A 125 4.77 -13.64 -3.98
C PHE A 125 5.72 -12.45 -4.01
N TYR A 126 5.85 -11.82 -5.18
CA TYR A 126 6.64 -10.61 -5.40
C TYR A 126 5.74 -9.45 -5.79
N THR A 127 6.11 -8.26 -5.31
CA THR A 127 5.40 -7.02 -5.59
C THR A 127 6.35 -5.90 -5.99
N HIS A 128 5.88 -4.98 -6.84
CA HIS A 128 6.60 -3.81 -7.30
C HIS A 128 5.62 -2.62 -7.32
N PRO A 129 5.65 -1.72 -6.34
CA PRO A 129 4.76 -0.57 -6.26
C PRO A 129 5.34 0.65 -6.99
N GLU A 130 4.47 1.37 -7.69
CA GLU A 130 4.65 2.72 -8.22
C GLU A 130 3.93 3.66 -7.25
N ILE A 131 4.66 4.53 -6.53
CA ILE A 131 4.09 5.26 -5.40
C ILE A 131 4.01 6.75 -5.70
N GLU A 132 2.78 7.22 -5.90
CA GLU A 132 2.50 8.63 -6.14
C GLU A 132 2.22 9.39 -4.83
N PHE A 133 2.62 10.66 -4.80
CA PHE A 133 2.38 11.57 -3.68
C PHE A 133 2.43 13.03 -4.14
N PHE A 134 1.86 13.92 -3.34
CA PHE A 134 1.90 15.36 -3.59
C PHE A 134 2.88 16.08 -2.67
N LEU A 135 3.53 17.11 -3.22
CA LEU A 135 4.32 18.09 -2.47
C LEU A 135 3.60 19.43 -2.43
N PHE A 136 3.44 19.97 -1.24
CA PHE A 136 2.85 21.27 -0.97
C PHE A 136 3.87 22.22 -0.36
N GLU A 137 3.71 23.53 -0.56
CA GLU A 137 4.61 24.53 0.04
C GLU A 137 4.63 24.47 1.56
N GLN A 138 3.52 24.08 2.19
CA GLN A 138 3.39 24.01 3.64
C GLN A 138 2.23 23.08 4.07
N PRO A 139 2.19 22.68 5.36
CA PRO A 139 1.08 21.92 5.89
C PRO A 139 -0.25 22.67 5.77
N MET A 140 -1.29 21.92 5.43
CA MET A 140 -2.65 22.46 5.33
C MET A 140 -3.14 23.03 6.66
N ARG A 141 -3.83 24.16 6.57
CA ARG A 141 -4.65 24.71 7.67
C ARG A 141 -6.14 24.54 7.31
N ALA A 142 -6.96 24.35 8.32
CA ALA A 142 -8.41 24.23 8.12
C ALA A 142 -8.97 25.40 7.31
N GLY A 143 -9.75 25.10 6.28
CA GLY A 143 -10.38 26.11 5.40
C GLY A 143 -9.46 26.70 4.32
N GLN A 144 -8.23 26.23 4.19
CA GLN A 144 -7.32 26.64 3.10
C GLN A 144 -7.23 25.56 2.03
N SER A 145 -7.02 25.96 0.77
CA SER A 145 -6.68 25.02 -0.29
C SER A 145 -5.19 24.69 -0.25
N PRO A 146 -4.78 23.47 -0.61
CA PRO A 146 -3.37 23.11 -0.71
C PRO A 146 -2.70 23.92 -1.82
N ILE A 147 -1.46 24.38 -1.57
CA ILE A 147 -0.65 25.10 -2.55
C ILE A 147 0.45 24.15 -3.01
N PRO A 148 0.43 23.66 -4.27
CA PRO A 148 1.45 22.76 -4.77
C PRO A 148 2.78 23.49 -4.94
N VAL A 149 3.90 22.77 -4.81
CA VAL A 149 5.26 23.35 -4.94
C VAL A 149 5.60 23.81 -6.36
N ASP A 150 4.84 23.39 -7.36
CA ASP A 150 4.99 23.73 -8.77
C ASP A 150 3.67 23.58 -9.54
N GLN A 151 3.71 23.90 -10.84
CA GLN A 151 2.60 23.79 -11.80
C GLN A 151 2.99 22.89 -12.97
N ALA A 152 3.96 21.99 -12.77
CA ALA A 152 4.44 21.07 -13.80
C ALA A 152 3.45 19.93 -14.03
N GLY A 153 3.61 19.20 -15.11
CA GLY A 153 2.81 18.07 -15.52
C GLY A 153 3.62 16.81 -15.76
N TYR A 154 2.97 15.83 -16.38
CA TYR A 154 3.51 14.50 -16.61
C TYR A 154 4.83 14.53 -17.39
N PHE A 155 5.87 13.94 -16.77
CA PHE A 155 7.24 13.88 -17.29
C PHE A 155 7.95 15.24 -17.50
N ASP A 156 7.39 16.34 -17.00
CA ASP A 156 8.07 17.63 -17.12
C ASP A 156 9.42 17.61 -16.40
N HIS A 157 10.45 18.06 -17.12
CA HIS A 157 11.78 18.29 -16.57
C HIS A 157 11.93 19.77 -16.19
N VAL A 158 11.59 20.08 -14.95
CA VAL A 158 11.74 21.44 -14.41
C VAL A 158 13.16 21.62 -13.91
N ALA A 159 13.99 22.35 -14.66
CA ALA A 159 15.36 22.66 -14.25
C ALA A 159 15.33 23.48 -12.94
N HIS A 160 16.08 23.04 -11.93
CA HIS A 160 16.12 23.64 -10.58
C HIS A 160 14.75 23.66 -9.86
N GLY A 161 13.84 22.74 -10.25
CA GLY A 161 12.53 22.61 -9.60
C GLY A 161 12.62 21.85 -8.26
N THR A 162 11.84 22.30 -7.28
CA THR A 162 11.75 21.66 -5.95
C THR A 162 11.48 20.16 -6.04
N GLY A 163 10.56 19.74 -6.94
CA GLY A 163 10.22 18.33 -7.11
C GLY A 163 11.38 17.46 -7.59
N HIS A 164 12.22 17.96 -8.51
CA HIS A 164 13.39 17.22 -9.01
C HIS A 164 14.44 17.02 -7.90
N ASP A 165 14.80 18.08 -7.19
CA ASP A 165 15.78 18.01 -6.09
C ASP A 165 15.25 17.17 -4.93
N PHE A 166 13.95 17.24 -4.69
CA PHE A 166 13.26 16.39 -3.70
C PHE A 166 13.40 14.91 -4.03
N ARG A 167 13.03 14.48 -5.26
CA ARG A 167 13.15 13.07 -5.66
C ARG A 167 14.58 12.58 -5.54
N ARG A 168 15.56 13.36 -5.98
CA ARG A 168 16.98 13.01 -5.85
C ARG A 168 17.40 12.77 -4.41
N ALA A 169 16.99 13.65 -3.48
CA ALA A 169 17.30 13.52 -2.06
C ALA A 169 16.59 12.30 -1.44
N ALA A 170 15.32 12.09 -1.77
CA ALA A 170 14.53 10.95 -1.30
C ALA A 170 15.10 9.62 -1.78
N ILE A 171 15.47 9.51 -3.06
CA ILE A 171 16.09 8.31 -3.64
C ILE A 171 17.40 8.00 -2.96
N ALA A 172 18.29 8.99 -2.79
CA ALA A 172 19.56 8.79 -2.10
C ALA A 172 19.36 8.29 -0.65
N MET A 173 18.35 8.81 0.05
CA MET A 173 18.02 8.37 1.41
C MET A 173 17.47 6.93 1.44
N LEU A 174 16.59 6.58 0.51
CA LEU A 174 16.06 5.20 0.35
C LEU A 174 17.17 4.20 0.05
N GLU A 175 18.05 4.52 -0.91
CA GLU A 175 19.17 3.64 -1.29
C GLU A 175 20.16 3.45 -0.14
N ASN A 176 20.44 4.49 0.65
CA ASN A 176 21.25 4.39 1.86
C ASN A 176 20.64 3.45 2.92
N MET A 177 19.31 3.26 2.87
CA MET A 177 18.60 2.29 3.71
C MET A 177 18.41 0.92 3.04
N GLY A 178 19.08 0.66 1.90
CA GLY A 178 18.98 -0.60 1.17
C GLY A 178 17.68 -0.79 0.40
N ILE A 179 16.88 0.27 0.23
CA ILE A 179 15.63 0.24 -0.55
C ILE A 179 15.94 0.72 -1.96
N SER A 180 15.94 -0.22 -2.92
CA SER A 180 16.26 0.10 -4.31
C SER A 180 15.10 0.78 -5.01
N VAL A 181 15.40 1.83 -5.74
CA VAL A 181 14.47 2.56 -6.62
C VAL A 181 14.72 2.15 -8.06
N GLU A 182 13.66 2.02 -8.87
CA GLU A 182 13.75 1.69 -10.29
C GLU A 182 13.54 2.91 -11.17
N PHE A 183 12.58 3.76 -10.84
CA PHE A 183 12.15 4.87 -11.68
C PHE A 183 11.64 6.05 -10.83
N SER A 184 11.65 7.26 -11.37
CA SER A 184 11.00 8.41 -10.75
C SER A 184 10.76 9.53 -11.74
N HIS A 185 9.63 10.20 -11.63
CA HIS A 185 9.26 11.33 -12.49
C HIS A 185 8.26 12.27 -11.82
N HIS A 186 7.99 13.40 -12.48
CA HIS A 186 6.86 14.26 -12.16
C HIS A 186 5.58 13.64 -12.72
N GLU A 187 4.52 13.62 -11.93
CA GLU A 187 3.20 13.11 -12.31
C GLU A 187 2.28 14.18 -12.91
N GLY A 188 1.06 13.79 -13.28
CA GLY A 188 0.12 14.63 -14.03
C GLY A 188 -0.43 15.82 -13.24
N GLY A 189 -0.49 15.74 -11.92
CA GLY A 189 -0.98 16.82 -11.07
C GLY A 189 0.13 17.83 -10.67
N PRO A 190 -0.20 19.10 -10.45
CA PRO A 190 0.77 20.09 -9.97
C PRO A 190 1.35 19.65 -8.61
N GLY A 191 2.68 19.67 -8.49
CA GLY A 191 3.40 19.20 -7.31
C GLY A 191 3.35 17.67 -7.09
N GLN A 192 2.78 16.91 -8.02
CA GLN A 192 2.67 15.44 -7.90
C GLN A 192 3.94 14.76 -8.36
N GLN A 193 4.42 13.81 -7.57
CA GLN A 193 5.65 13.07 -7.78
C GLN A 193 5.36 11.57 -7.74
N GLU A 194 6.15 10.78 -8.46
CA GLU A 194 6.16 9.32 -8.41
C GLU A 194 7.57 8.79 -8.23
N ILE A 195 7.68 7.76 -7.39
CA ILE A 195 8.91 7.00 -7.19
C ILE A 195 8.54 5.51 -7.12
N ASP A 196 9.12 4.72 -8.00
CA ASP A 196 8.88 3.29 -8.12
C ASP A 196 9.95 2.51 -7.38
N LEU A 197 9.52 1.67 -6.45
CA LEU A 197 10.44 0.77 -5.76
C LEU A 197 10.72 -0.44 -6.63
N ARG A 198 11.95 -0.93 -6.60
CA ARG A 198 12.27 -2.20 -7.26
C ARG A 198 11.50 -3.36 -6.61
N TYR A 199 11.12 -4.37 -7.39
CA TYR A 199 10.40 -5.53 -6.90
C TYR A 199 11.16 -6.25 -5.78
N ALA A 200 10.41 -6.72 -4.79
CA ALA A 200 10.87 -7.57 -3.71
C ALA A 200 9.74 -8.52 -3.29
N ASP A 201 10.02 -9.45 -2.36
CA ASP A 201 8.96 -10.26 -1.77
C ASP A 201 7.91 -9.39 -1.08
N GLY A 202 6.69 -9.90 -0.95
CA GLY A 202 5.54 -9.11 -0.52
C GLY A 202 5.70 -8.51 0.88
N LEU A 203 6.37 -9.20 1.82
CA LEU A 203 6.58 -8.69 3.17
C LEU A 203 7.62 -7.56 3.18
N SER A 204 8.76 -7.79 2.56
CA SER A 204 9.81 -6.77 2.42
C SER A 204 9.29 -5.52 1.71
N THR A 205 8.47 -5.69 0.67
CA THR A 205 7.87 -4.55 -0.04
C THR A 205 6.91 -3.77 0.85
N ALA A 206 6.06 -4.44 1.64
CA ALA A 206 5.16 -3.75 2.57
C ALA A 206 5.93 -2.97 3.64
N ASP A 207 6.99 -3.55 4.23
CA ASP A 207 7.92 -2.86 5.14
C ASP A 207 8.60 -1.67 4.45
N ASN A 208 9.02 -1.83 3.19
CA ASN A 208 9.64 -0.77 2.39
C ASN A 208 8.67 0.38 2.10
N ILE A 209 7.40 0.11 1.83
CA ILE A 209 6.36 1.16 1.64
C ILE A 209 6.20 1.99 2.92
N MET A 210 6.14 1.36 4.09
CA MET A 210 6.05 2.07 5.37
C MET A 210 7.31 2.93 5.62
N THR A 211 8.48 2.41 5.29
CA THR A 211 9.75 3.16 5.35
C THR A 211 9.77 4.30 4.34
N PHE A 212 9.34 4.05 3.12
CA PHE A 212 9.22 5.05 2.05
C PHE A 212 8.37 6.25 2.49
N ARG A 213 7.18 6.01 3.01
CA ARG A 213 6.30 7.09 3.49
C ARG A 213 6.95 7.93 4.58
N THR A 214 7.76 7.32 5.42
CA THR A 214 8.51 8.04 6.46
C THR A 214 9.64 8.85 5.84
N VAL A 215 10.45 8.26 4.96
CA VAL A 215 11.54 8.96 4.24
C VAL A 215 11.03 10.16 3.48
N ILE A 216 9.95 10.01 2.71
CA ILE A 216 9.35 11.11 1.95
C ILE A 216 8.95 12.27 2.87
N LYS A 217 8.36 12.00 4.03
CA LYS A 217 7.99 13.04 5.00
C LYS A 217 9.18 13.68 5.69
N GLU A 218 10.24 12.91 5.99
CA GLU A 218 11.48 13.44 6.58
C GLU A 218 12.22 14.34 5.59
N VAL A 219 12.34 13.92 4.32
CA VAL A 219 12.94 14.77 3.27
C VAL A 219 12.11 16.05 3.05
N ALA A 220 10.78 15.94 3.08
CA ALA A 220 9.92 17.11 2.98
C ALA A 220 10.16 18.10 4.13
N LEU A 221 10.30 17.59 5.34
CA LEU A 221 10.60 18.43 6.51
C LEU A 221 11.98 19.12 6.37
N GLU A 222 13.01 18.39 5.92
CA GLU A 222 14.35 18.93 5.70
C GLU A 222 14.37 20.04 4.62
N GLN A 223 13.56 19.89 3.59
CA GLN A 223 13.46 20.85 2.48
C GLN A 223 12.43 21.96 2.71
N GLY A 224 11.74 21.97 3.85
CA GLY A 224 10.75 22.99 4.19
C GLY A 224 9.47 22.93 3.35
N VAL A 225 9.14 21.76 2.80
CA VAL A 225 7.88 21.47 2.09
C VAL A 225 7.05 20.44 2.85
N TYR A 226 5.85 20.15 2.39
CA TYR A 226 4.95 19.17 3.00
C TYR A 226 4.57 18.09 2.00
N ALA A 227 4.79 16.82 2.35
CA ALA A 227 4.43 15.67 1.54
C ALA A 227 3.12 15.03 2.01
N SER A 228 2.25 14.65 1.07
CA SER A 228 0.97 14.01 1.35
C SER A 228 0.72 12.82 0.42
N PHE A 229 0.23 11.73 1.02
CA PHE A 229 -0.25 10.55 0.32
C PHE A 229 -1.78 10.52 0.20
N MET A 230 -2.44 11.67 0.37
CA MET A 230 -3.88 11.80 0.22
C MET A 230 -4.32 11.38 -1.20
N PRO A 231 -5.29 10.47 -1.36
CA PRO A 231 -5.64 9.93 -2.67
C PRO A 231 -6.14 10.96 -3.68
N LYS A 232 -6.87 11.98 -3.24
CA LYS A 232 -7.42 13.03 -4.12
C LYS A 232 -7.43 14.39 -3.42
N PRO A 233 -6.32 15.13 -3.39
CA PRO A 233 -6.25 16.43 -2.73
C PRO A 233 -6.88 17.57 -3.56
N PHE A 234 -6.95 17.43 -4.88
CA PHE A 234 -7.55 18.39 -5.81
C PHE A 234 -8.72 17.76 -6.57
N SER A 235 -9.81 18.50 -6.74
CA SER A 235 -11.00 18.03 -7.47
C SER A 235 -10.78 17.90 -8.98
N ASP A 236 -9.92 18.75 -9.53
CA ASP A 236 -9.71 19.01 -10.96
C ASP A 236 -8.39 18.44 -11.52
N HIS A 237 -7.59 17.78 -10.68
CA HIS A 237 -6.34 17.13 -11.07
C HIS A 237 -6.37 15.63 -10.77
N PRO A 238 -5.49 14.80 -11.37
CA PRO A 238 -5.34 13.39 -11.01
C PRO A 238 -5.09 13.21 -9.51
N GLY A 239 -5.46 12.04 -8.98
CA GLY A 239 -5.17 11.66 -7.61
C GLY A 239 -3.93 10.76 -7.53
N SER A 240 -3.47 10.45 -6.31
CA SER A 240 -2.30 9.59 -6.07
C SER A 240 -2.69 8.14 -5.96
N GLY A 241 -2.24 7.34 -6.91
CA GLY A 241 -2.31 5.88 -6.93
C GLY A 241 -1.08 5.22 -6.31
N MET A 242 -1.22 3.94 -6.08
CA MET A 242 -0.10 3.03 -5.84
C MET A 242 -0.31 1.80 -6.73
N HIS A 243 -0.10 1.99 -8.04
CA HIS A 243 -0.18 0.87 -8.96
C HIS A 243 0.80 -0.20 -8.51
N THR A 244 0.34 -1.42 -8.41
CA THR A 244 1.19 -2.48 -7.86
C THR A 244 1.27 -3.64 -8.84
N HIS A 245 2.48 -3.90 -9.32
CA HIS A 245 2.77 -5.07 -10.13
C HIS A 245 2.94 -6.28 -9.22
N LEU A 246 2.32 -7.37 -9.60
CA LEU A 246 2.27 -8.63 -8.86
C LEU A 246 2.83 -9.76 -9.72
N SER A 247 3.57 -10.68 -9.12
CA SER A 247 4.00 -11.92 -9.76
C SER A 247 4.12 -13.05 -8.73
N LEU A 248 3.95 -14.28 -9.20
CA LEU A 248 4.21 -15.49 -8.43
C LEU A 248 5.40 -16.23 -9.03
N PHE A 249 6.24 -16.79 -8.18
CA PHE A 249 7.39 -17.59 -8.58
C PHE A 249 7.33 -18.98 -7.96
N GLU A 250 7.66 -19.99 -8.73
CA GLU A 250 7.96 -21.34 -8.27
C GLU A 250 9.48 -21.51 -8.28
N GLY A 251 10.12 -21.37 -7.13
CA GLY A 251 11.57 -21.22 -7.07
C GLY A 251 12.04 -20.03 -7.89
N ASP A 252 12.88 -20.27 -8.89
CA ASP A 252 13.41 -19.22 -9.78
C ASP A 252 12.57 -19.00 -11.05
N ARG A 253 11.48 -19.76 -11.23
CA ARG A 253 10.61 -19.66 -12.39
C ARG A 253 9.43 -18.73 -12.14
N ASN A 254 9.23 -17.75 -12.98
CA ASN A 254 8.02 -16.93 -12.96
C ASN A 254 6.80 -17.76 -13.38
N ALA A 255 5.88 -17.99 -12.44
CA ALA A 255 4.69 -18.82 -12.65
C ALA A 255 3.66 -18.17 -13.61
N PHE A 256 3.74 -16.85 -13.82
CA PHE A 256 2.86 -16.14 -14.75
C PHE A 256 3.30 -16.23 -16.20
N HIS A 257 4.52 -16.71 -16.46
CA HIS A 257 5.08 -16.77 -17.82
C HIS A 257 4.86 -18.12 -18.48
N GLU A 258 4.39 -18.11 -19.72
CA GLU A 258 4.32 -19.27 -20.61
C GLU A 258 4.67 -18.85 -22.04
N GLU A 259 5.80 -19.37 -22.57
CA GLU A 259 6.25 -19.04 -23.91
C GLU A 259 5.25 -19.53 -24.97
N GLY A 260 4.87 -18.63 -25.88
CA GLY A 260 3.91 -18.92 -26.96
C GLY A 260 2.43 -18.80 -26.58
N ALA A 261 2.10 -18.64 -25.30
CA ALA A 261 0.74 -18.33 -24.89
C ALA A 261 0.36 -16.87 -25.26
N PRO A 262 -0.94 -16.55 -25.41
CA PRO A 262 -1.39 -15.16 -25.59
C PRO A 262 -0.82 -14.27 -24.49
N TYR A 263 -0.20 -13.13 -24.89
CA TYR A 263 0.51 -12.20 -23.99
C TYR A 263 1.64 -12.82 -23.17
N GLN A 264 2.13 -14.03 -23.54
CA GLN A 264 3.08 -14.83 -22.77
C GLN A 264 2.58 -15.14 -21.35
N LEU A 265 1.27 -15.16 -21.16
CA LEU A 265 0.63 -15.32 -19.86
C LEU A 265 0.18 -16.78 -19.67
N SER A 266 0.71 -17.42 -18.63
CA SER A 266 0.39 -18.79 -18.27
C SER A 266 -1.05 -18.95 -17.78
N GLN A 267 -1.52 -20.19 -17.64
CA GLN A 267 -2.79 -20.51 -17.01
C GLN A 267 -2.84 -19.95 -15.57
N VAL A 268 -1.76 -20.09 -14.79
CA VAL A 268 -1.66 -19.56 -13.42
C VAL A 268 -1.85 -18.05 -13.42
N GLY A 269 -1.18 -17.32 -14.31
CA GLY A 269 -1.35 -15.87 -14.43
C GLY A 269 -2.77 -15.47 -14.82
N ARG A 270 -3.40 -16.20 -15.74
CA ARG A 270 -4.80 -15.96 -16.16
C ARG A 270 -5.79 -16.19 -15.02
N GLN A 271 -5.64 -17.27 -14.28
CA GLN A 271 -6.48 -17.58 -13.13
C GLN A 271 -6.28 -16.59 -11.98
N PHE A 272 -5.05 -16.13 -11.77
CA PHE A 272 -4.75 -15.09 -10.78
C PHE A 272 -5.46 -13.77 -11.11
N ILE A 273 -5.41 -13.33 -12.40
CA ILE A 273 -6.16 -12.15 -12.85
C ILE A 273 -7.66 -12.35 -12.66
N ALA A 274 -8.19 -13.51 -13.06
CA ALA A 274 -9.61 -13.83 -12.89
C ALA A 274 -10.05 -13.73 -11.42
N GLY A 275 -9.21 -14.20 -10.48
CA GLY A 275 -9.43 -14.05 -9.05
C GLY A 275 -9.47 -12.59 -8.59
N LEU A 276 -8.52 -11.77 -9.06
CA LEU A 276 -8.51 -10.33 -8.77
C LEU A 276 -9.76 -9.61 -9.30
N LEU A 277 -10.26 -9.99 -10.48
CA LEU A 277 -11.47 -9.40 -11.04
C LEU A 277 -12.71 -9.86 -10.27
N HIS A 278 -12.82 -11.16 -9.99
CA HIS A 278 -13.96 -11.74 -9.29
C HIS A 278 -14.17 -11.10 -7.90
N HIS A 279 -13.08 -10.90 -7.17
CA HIS A 279 -13.10 -10.34 -5.82
C HIS A 279 -12.77 -8.84 -5.77
N GLY A 280 -12.64 -8.16 -6.92
CA GLY A 280 -12.21 -6.78 -6.99
C GLY A 280 -13.08 -5.80 -6.19
N ALA A 281 -14.40 -5.97 -6.23
CA ALA A 281 -15.33 -5.18 -5.42
C ALA A 281 -15.21 -5.50 -3.92
N GLU A 282 -15.01 -6.77 -3.55
CA GLU A 282 -14.92 -7.23 -2.17
C GLU A 282 -13.70 -6.68 -1.44
N ILE A 283 -12.55 -6.64 -2.14
CA ILE A 283 -11.29 -6.14 -1.57
C ILE A 283 -11.17 -4.61 -1.61
N SER A 284 -12.08 -3.92 -2.30
CA SER A 284 -12.00 -2.46 -2.55
C SER A 284 -11.94 -1.64 -1.27
N ALA A 285 -12.69 -1.99 -0.22
CA ALA A 285 -12.65 -1.27 1.06
C ALA A 285 -11.28 -1.34 1.74
N VAL A 286 -10.49 -2.37 1.47
CA VAL A 286 -9.14 -2.55 2.04
C VAL A 286 -8.08 -1.84 1.20
N THR A 287 -8.17 -1.94 -0.12
CA THR A 287 -7.23 -1.31 -1.06
C THR A 287 -7.46 0.19 -1.23
N ASN A 288 -8.68 0.66 -0.92
CA ASN A 288 -9.14 2.04 -1.03
C ASN A 288 -9.92 2.40 0.25
N GLN A 289 -9.21 2.49 1.36
CA GLN A 289 -9.79 2.46 2.70
C GLN A 289 -10.36 3.80 3.22
N TRP A 290 -10.24 4.90 2.48
CA TRP A 290 -10.65 6.23 2.92
C TRP A 290 -11.84 6.74 2.10
N VAL A 291 -12.68 7.61 2.69
CA VAL A 291 -13.72 8.32 1.92
C VAL A 291 -13.11 9.00 0.70
N ASN A 292 -11.94 9.58 0.85
CA ASN A 292 -11.23 10.29 -0.21
C ASN A 292 -10.72 9.37 -1.33
N SER A 293 -10.49 8.08 -1.06
CA SER A 293 -10.10 7.08 -2.07
C SER A 293 -11.11 6.99 -3.22
N TYR A 294 -12.40 7.07 -2.92
CA TYR A 294 -13.49 7.00 -3.90
C TYR A 294 -13.61 8.28 -4.74
N LYS A 295 -13.13 9.41 -4.22
CA LYS A 295 -13.00 10.63 -5.02
C LYS A 295 -11.89 10.51 -6.05
N ARG A 296 -10.83 9.71 -5.78
CA ARG A 296 -9.83 9.34 -6.78
C ARG A 296 -10.43 8.39 -7.83
N LEU A 297 -11.06 7.31 -7.42
CA LEU A 297 -11.60 6.29 -8.33
C LEU A 297 -12.69 6.84 -9.25
N TRP A 298 -13.58 7.69 -8.74
CA TRP A 298 -14.77 8.17 -9.46
C TRP A 298 -14.72 9.65 -9.86
N GLY A 299 -13.70 10.38 -9.42
CA GLY A 299 -13.60 11.83 -9.67
C GLY A 299 -13.09 12.22 -11.05
N GLY A 300 -13.01 11.28 -11.99
CA GLY A 300 -12.38 11.46 -13.29
C GLY A 300 -10.84 11.40 -13.18
N GLY A 301 -10.17 11.21 -14.29
CA GLY A 301 -8.73 11.06 -14.36
C GLY A 301 -8.31 9.62 -14.71
N GLU A 302 -7.15 9.20 -14.25
CA GLU A 302 -6.49 7.97 -14.70
C GLU A 302 -6.75 6.74 -13.84
N ALA A 303 -7.63 6.83 -12.83
CA ALA A 303 -7.94 5.71 -11.94
C ALA A 303 -9.03 4.78 -12.54
N PRO A 304 -8.92 3.46 -12.36
CA PRO A 304 -9.94 2.53 -12.83
C PRO A 304 -11.17 2.56 -11.91
N ALA A 305 -12.34 2.70 -12.50
CA ALA A 305 -13.62 2.66 -11.79
C ALA A 305 -14.46 1.40 -12.09
N HIS A 306 -13.95 0.51 -12.96
CA HIS A 306 -14.67 -0.65 -13.47
C HIS A 306 -13.83 -1.91 -13.42
N ILE A 307 -14.46 -3.06 -13.24
CA ILE A 307 -13.83 -4.37 -13.09
C ILE A 307 -13.61 -4.97 -14.47
N CYS A 308 -12.42 -4.82 -14.99
CA CYS A 308 -11.98 -5.42 -16.25
C CYS A 308 -10.45 -5.57 -16.26
N TRP A 309 -9.96 -6.34 -17.20
CA TRP A 309 -8.53 -6.42 -17.47
C TRP A 309 -8.24 -6.06 -18.93
N GLY A 310 -7.01 -5.74 -19.23
CA GLY A 310 -6.56 -5.52 -20.60
C GLY A 310 -5.05 -5.50 -20.73
N HIS A 311 -4.59 -5.84 -21.92
CA HIS A 311 -3.21 -5.72 -22.33
C HIS A 311 -2.95 -4.29 -22.80
N ASN A 312 -2.02 -3.58 -22.16
CA ASN A 312 -1.73 -2.16 -22.43
C ASN A 312 -2.89 -1.17 -22.21
N ASN A 313 -4.00 -1.59 -21.64
CA ASN A 313 -5.16 -0.74 -21.38
C ASN A 313 -5.01 -0.05 -20.01
N ARG A 314 -4.82 1.28 -19.99
CA ARG A 314 -4.68 2.08 -18.76
C ARG A 314 -6.00 2.30 -18.01
N SER A 315 -7.15 2.10 -18.66
CA SER A 315 -8.46 2.21 -18.01
C SER A 315 -8.89 0.94 -17.29
N ALA A 316 -8.18 -0.16 -17.46
CA ALA A 316 -8.48 -1.44 -16.83
C ALA A 316 -8.07 -1.48 -15.35
N LEU A 317 -8.84 -2.20 -14.53
CA LEU A 317 -8.50 -2.50 -13.13
C LEU A 317 -7.21 -3.30 -13.01
N VAL A 318 -7.08 -4.32 -13.86
CA VAL A 318 -5.89 -5.17 -13.95
C VAL A 318 -5.30 -5.04 -15.36
N ARG A 319 -4.08 -4.54 -15.43
CA ARG A 319 -3.35 -4.41 -16.68
C ARG A 319 -2.26 -5.47 -16.77
N VAL A 320 -2.13 -6.08 -17.94
CA VAL A 320 -0.95 -6.89 -18.29
C VAL A 320 0.01 -5.99 -19.08
N PRO A 321 1.13 -5.55 -18.49
CA PRO A 321 2.07 -4.66 -19.17
C PRO A 321 2.73 -5.35 -20.34
N MET A 322 3.18 -4.55 -21.32
CA MET A 322 3.94 -5.06 -22.46
C MET A 322 5.22 -5.77 -21.99
N TYR A 323 5.41 -6.94 -22.50
CA TYR A 323 6.54 -7.80 -22.21
C TYR A 323 7.70 -7.53 -23.19
N LYS A 324 8.93 -7.47 -22.65
CA LYS A 324 10.12 -7.39 -23.49
C LYS A 324 10.47 -8.79 -24.01
N PRO A 325 10.63 -9.00 -25.34
CA PRO A 325 11.02 -10.29 -25.88
C PRO A 325 12.23 -10.88 -25.13
N SER A 326 12.22 -12.19 -24.89
CA SER A 326 13.25 -12.95 -24.14
C SER A 326 13.38 -12.62 -22.63
N LYS A 327 12.43 -11.91 -22.01
CA LYS A 327 12.44 -11.61 -20.57
C LYS A 327 11.23 -12.21 -19.82
N GLY A 328 10.96 -13.51 -19.95
CA GLY A 328 9.86 -14.21 -19.28
C GLY A 328 9.81 -14.01 -17.77
N GLN A 329 10.97 -13.84 -17.14
CA GLN A 329 11.06 -13.56 -15.69
C GLN A 329 10.42 -12.23 -15.29
N SER A 330 10.16 -11.32 -16.23
CA SER A 330 9.52 -10.03 -15.96
C SER A 330 8.02 -10.00 -16.23
N THR A 331 7.39 -11.15 -16.53
CA THR A 331 5.94 -11.25 -16.70
C THR A 331 5.25 -10.93 -15.36
N ARG A 332 4.30 -10.00 -15.39
CA ARG A 332 3.61 -9.50 -14.20
C ARG A 332 2.24 -8.98 -14.57
N VAL A 333 1.40 -8.82 -13.57
CA VAL A 333 0.09 -8.17 -13.68
C VAL A 333 0.10 -6.92 -12.79
N GLU A 334 -0.53 -5.86 -13.23
CA GLU A 334 -0.59 -4.58 -12.52
C GLU A 334 -2.01 -4.33 -12.04
N VAL A 335 -2.19 -4.16 -10.74
CA VAL A 335 -3.46 -3.72 -10.12
C VAL A 335 -3.40 -2.21 -9.95
N ARG A 336 -4.37 -1.49 -10.53
CA ARG A 336 -4.34 -0.04 -10.67
C ARG A 336 -5.26 0.73 -9.72
N SER A 337 -6.12 0.03 -8.98
CA SER A 337 -7.08 0.69 -8.08
C SER A 337 -6.49 1.19 -6.78
N LEU A 338 -5.42 0.58 -6.25
CA LEU A 338 -4.85 0.95 -4.96
C LEU A 338 -4.45 2.42 -4.92
N ASP A 339 -4.61 3.03 -3.77
CA ASP A 339 -4.05 4.36 -3.51
C ASP A 339 -2.86 4.33 -2.55
N SER A 340 -2.05 5.39 -2.58
CA SER A 340 -0.81 5.51 -1.79
C SER A 340 -1.04 5.60 -0.27
N ALA A 341 -2.31 5.70 0.19
CA ALA A 341 -2.67 5.81 1.60
C ALA A 341 -3.20 4.51 2.21
N CYS A 342 -3.32 3.42 1.44
CA CYS A 342 -3.80 2.14 1.94
C CYS A 342 -2.84 1.51 2.96
N ASN A 343 -3.34 0.57 3.78
CA ASN A 343 -2.47 -0.30 4.58
C ASN A 343 -1.82 -1.35 3.67
N PRO A 344 -0.49 -1.29 3.41
CA PRO A 344 0.14 -2.15 2.42
C PRO A 344 0.09 -3.63 2.81
N TYR A 345 0.16 -3.94 4.10
CA TYR A 345 0.10 -5.33 4.57
C TYR A 345 -1.27 -5.94 4.29
N LEU A 346 -2.35 -5.25 4.66
CA LEU A 346 -3.72 -5.73 4.43
C LEU A 346 -4.05 -5.76 2.95
N SER A 347 -3.65 -4.74 2.19
CA SER A 347 -3.90 -4.67 0.75
C SER A 347 -3.21 -5.80 -0.01
N PHE A 348 -1.94 -6.10 0.31
CA PHE A 348 -1.23 -7.21 -0.30
C PHE A 348 -1.81 -8.56 0.09
N ALA A 349 -2.24 -8.71 1.34
CA ALA A 349 -2.88 -9.93 1.80
C ALA A 349 -4.17 -10.24 1.04
N VAL A 350 -5.07 -9.26 0.89
CA VAL A 350 -6.36 -9.49 0.20
C VAL A 350 -6.19 -9.66 -1.32
N MET A 351 -5.23 -8.94 -1.95
CA MET A 351 -4.93 -9.14 -3.37
C MET A 351 -4.34 -10.53 -3.64
N LEU A 352 -3.40 -10.96 -2.79
CA LEU A 352 -2.82 -12.29 -2.89
C LEU A 352 -3.90 -13.37 -2.69
N ALA A 353 -4.74 -13.22 -1.67
CA ALA A 353 -5.83 -14.17 -1.40
C ALA A 353 -6.82 -14.26 -2.57
N ALA A 354 -7.19 -13.11 -3.16
CA ALA A 354 -8.06 -13.07 -4.33
C ALA A 354 -7.45 -13.79 -5.54
N GLY A 355 -6.19 -13.52 -5.84
CA GLY A 355 -5.48 -14.19 -6.94
C GLY A 355 -5.30 -15.69 -6.71
N LEU A 356 -4.91 -16.11 -5.50
CA LEU A 356 -4.79 -17.53 -5.14
C LEU A 356 -6.13 -18.25 -5.22
N LYS A 357 -7.23 -17.61 -4.80
CA LYS A 357 -8.58 -18.18 -4.92
C LYS A 357 -8.94 -18.45 -6.38
N GLY A 358 -8.57 -17.56 -7.30
CA GLY A 358 -8.75 -17.78 -8.72
C GLY A 358 -7.98 -19.00 -9.25
N ILE A 359 -6.77 -19.25 -8.74
CA ILE A 359 -5.96 -20.43 -9.08
C ILE A 359 -6.59 -21.72 -8.47
N GLU A 360 -6.93 -21.68 -7.18
CA GLU A 360 -7.48 -22.83 -6.45
C GLU A 360 -8.82 -23.31 -7.05
N GLU A 361 -9.70 -22.38 -7.41
CA GLU A 361 -11.02 -22.67 -7.97
C GLU A 361 -11.02 -22.78 -9.51
N GLY A 362 -9.89 -22.48 -10.15
CA GLY A 362 -9.76 -22.53 -11.61
C GLY A 362 -10.62 -21.52 -12.35
N TYR A 363 -10.72 -20.28 -11.85
CA TYR A 363 -11.56 -19.26 -12.47
C TYR A 363 -11.16 -18.99 -13.93
N GLU A 364 -12.17 -18.82 -14.77
CA GLU A 364 -11.99 -18.46 -16.16
C GLU A 364 -11.77 -16.94 -16.30
N LEU A 365 -10.74 -16.55 -17.04
CA LEU A 365 -10.48 -15.15 -17.34
C LEU A 365 -11.47 -14.67 -18.41
N PRO A 366 -12.27 -13.62 -18.15
CA PRO A 366 -13.16 -13.05 -19.16
C PRO A 366 -12.39 -12.47 -20.35
N GLU A 367 -13.12 -12.09 -21.42
CA GLU A 367 -12.55 -11.37 -22.53
C GLU A 367 -11.91 -10.04 -22.08
N GLU A 368 -10.81 -9.67 -22.74
CA GLU A 368 -10.13 -8.43 -22.41
C GLU A 368 -10.93 -7.20 -22.85
N ALA A 369 -10.80 -6.10 -22.11
CA ALA A 369 -11.29 -4.80 -22.53
C ALA A 369 -10.26 -4.14 -23.46
N GLU A 370 -10.49 -4.21 -24.77
CA GLU A 370 -9.62 -3.59 -25.77
C GLU A 370 -9.83 -2.07 -25.88
N ASP A 371 -11.05 -1.61 -25.61
CA ASP A 371 -11.45 -0.21 -25.71
C ASP A 371 -11.11 0.57 -24.41
N ASP A 372 -11.02 1.88 -24.56
CA ASP A 372 -10.93 2.79 -23.43
C ASP A 372 -12.25 2.79 -22.62
N VAL A 373 -12.25 2.08 -21.49
CA VAL A 373 -13.42 1.87 -20.62
C VAL A 373 -13.98 3.17 -20.07
N TRP A 374 -13.17 4.22 -19.96
CA TRP A 374 -13.64 5.54 -19.51
C TRP A 374 -14.57 6.21 -20.50
N THR A 375 -14.44 5.92 -21.80
CA THR A 375 -15.25 6.53 -22.87
C THR A 375 -16.54 5.76 -23.17
N LEU A 376 -16.65 4.50 -22.71
CA LEU A 376 -17.83 3.67 -22.91
C LEU A 376 -19.03 4.17 -22.11
N THR A 377 -20.22 4.04 -22.66
CA THR A 377 -21.48 4.26 -21.96
C THR A 377 -21.76 3.11 -20.97
N ASP A 378 -22.62 3.36 -19.97
CA ASP A 378 -23.05 2.31 -19.03
C ASP A 378 -23.74 1.13 -19.74
N GLY A 379 -24.39 1.38 -20.87
CA GLY A 379 -25.02 0.34 -21.69
C GLY A 379 -23.98 -0.56 -22.35
N GLU A 380 -22.93 0.02 -22.92
CA GLU A 380 -21.84 -0.70 -23.56
C GLU A 380 -21.06 -1.52 -22.53
N ARG A 381 -20.70 -0.93 -21.37
CA ARG A 381 -20.04 -1.65 -20.29
C ARG A 381 -20.84 -2.88 -19.83
N ARG A 382 -22.15 -2.70 -19.57
CA ARG A 382 -23.03 -3.83 -19.23
C ARG A 382 -23.11 -4.90 -20.29
N ALA A 383 -23.13 -4.51 -21.57
CA ALA A 383 -23.13 -5.47 -22.68
C ALA A 383 -21.85 -6.30 -22.76
N MET A 384 -20.71 -5.73 -22.30
CA MET A 384 -19.41 -6.39 -22.21
C MET A 384 -19.22 -7.14 -20.88
N GLY A 385 -20.20 -7.13 -19.95
CA GLY A 385 -20.05 -7.74 -18.63
C GLY A 385 -19.10 -7.00 -17.70
N ILE A 386 -18.81 -5.72 -17.97
CA ILE A 386 -17.92 -4.88 -17.16
C ILE A 386 -18.74 -4.23 -16.04
N GLU A 387 -18.54 -4.69 -14.83
CA GLU A 387 -19.21 -4.16 -13.63
C GLU A 387 -18.42 -3.00 -13.01
N PRO A 388 -19.11 -2.06 -12.34
CA PRO A 388 -18.43 -0.97 -11.64
C PRO A 388 -17.79 -1.46 -10.32
N LEU A 389 -16.69 -0.82 -9.92
CA LEU A 389 -16.21 -0.86 -8.53
C LEU A 389 -17.19 -0.10 -7.63
N PRO A 390 -17.20 -0.34 -6.31
CA PRO A 390 -17.97 0.46 -5.37
C PRO A 390 -17.73 1.96 -5.56
N SER A 391 -18.80 2.76 -5.50
CA SER A 391 -18.71 4.19 -5.80
C SER A 391 -18.44 5.07 -4.58
N SER A 392 -18.52 4.50 -3.40
CA SER A 392 -18.27 5.17 -2.13
C SER A 392 -17.70 4.21 -1.09
N LEU A 393 -17.12 4.76 -0.02
CA LEU A 393 -16.63 3.95 1.09
C LEU A 393 -17.71 3.05 1.67
N ILE A 394 -18.94 3.55 1.82
CA ILE A 394 -20.01 2.72 2.41
C ILE A 394 -20.46 1.61 1.47
N ASP A 395 -20.45 1.82 0.15
CA ASP A 395 -20.76 0.77 -0.82
C ASP A 395 -19.71 -0.34 -0.73
N ALA A 396 -18.43 0.03 -0.68
CA ALA A 396 -17.33 -0.92 -0.54
C ALA A 396 -17.36 -1.68 0.79
N VAL A 397 -17.65 -1.01 1.88
CA VAL A 397 -17.83 -1.64 3.20
C VAL A 397 -19.01 -2.62 3.19
N THR A 398 -20.10 -2.28 2.50
CA THR A 398 -21.27 -3.15 2.38
C THR A 398 -20.96 -4.42 1.58
N VAL A 399 -20.21 -4.28 0.49
CA VAL A 399 -19.74 -5.44 -0.29
C VAL A 399 -18.75 -6.30 0.52
N MET A 400 -17.77 -5.68 1.18
CA MET A 400 -16.79 -6.35 2.02
C MET A 400 -17.45 -7.17 3.14
N GLU A 401 -18.50 -6.66 3.76
CA GLU A 401 -19.20 -7.34 4.86
C GLU A 401 -19.77 -8.71 4.45
N GLY A 402 -20.14 -8.87 3.19
CA GLY A 402 -20.61 -10.15 2.63
C GLY A 402 -19.50 -11.06 2.08
N SER A 403 -18.23 -10.68 2.22
CA SER A 403 -17.12 -11.42 1.63
C SER A 403 -16.48 -12.40 2.60
N ASP A 404 -16.68 -13.69 2.37
CA ASP A 404 -15.96 -14.76 3.10
C ASP A 404 -14.44 -14.67 2.85
N LEU A 405 -14.02 -14.35 1.61
CA LEU A 405 -12.59 -14.22 1.26
C LEU A 405 -11.90 -13.16 2.12
N VAL A 406 -12.49 -12.00 2.25
CA VAL A 406 -11.89 -10.90 3.02
C VAL A 406 -11.94 -11.21 4.51
N ALA A 407 -13.04 -11.77 5.02
CA ALA A 407 -13.16 -12.18 6.42
C ALA A 407 -12.12 -13.23 6.82
N GLU A 408 -11.91 -14.28 6.01
CA GLU A 408 -10.89 -15.30 6.24
C GLU A 408 -9.46 -14.73 6.17
N THR A 409 -9.20 -13.84 5.19
CA THR A 409 -7.87 -13.25 4.99
C THR A 409 -7.48 -12.34 6.14
N LEU A 410 -8.36 -11.43 6.53
CA LEU A 410 -8.09 -10.47 7.61
C LEU A 410 -8.16 -11.14 8.99
N GLY A 411 -9.00 -12.16 9.13
CA GLY A 411 -9.38 -12.75 10.41
C GLY A 411 -10.45 -11.91 11.12
N GLU A 412 -11.24 -12.57 11.96
CA GLU A 412 -12.44 -12.00 12.62
C GLU A 412 -12.17 -10.63 13.28
N HIS A 413 -11.09 -10.53 14.06
CA HIS A 413 -10.78 -9.32 14.82
C HIS A 413 -10.52 -8.10 13.92
N VAL A 414 -9.62 -8.23 12.92
CA VAL A 414 -9.29 -7.13 12.01
C VAL A 414 -10.48 -6.80 11.11
N PHE A 415 -11.19 -7.82 10.62
CA PHE A 415 -12.38 -7.66 9.79
C PHE A 415 -13.47 -6.85 10.49
N ASP A 416 -13.87 -7.25 11.70
CA ASP A 416 -14.89 -6.56 12.48
C ASP A 416 -14.48 -5.13 12.88
N PHE A 417 -13.22 -4.96 13.29
CA PHE A 417 -12.70 -3.63 13.60
C PHE A 417 -12.77 -2.73 12.36
N PHE A 418 -12.31 -3.23 11.22
CA PHE A 418 -12.25 -2.46 9.98
C PHE A 418 -13.65 -2.01 9.54
N LEU A 419 -14.61 -2.92 9.52
CA LEU A 419 -16.01 -2.60 9.19
C LEU A 419 -16.58 -1.51 10.11
N ARG A 420 -16.41 -1.64 11.42
CA ARG A 420 -16.91 -0.65 12.40
C ARG A 420 -16.24 0.70 12.22
N ASN A 421 -14.91 0.72 12.06
CA ASN A 421 -14.15 1.96 11.88
C ASN A 421 -14.57 2.68 10.60
N LYS A 422 -14.68 1.98 9.48
CA LYS A 422 -15.04 2.58 8.19
C LYS A 422 -16.49 3.06 8.14
N ARG A 423 -17.40 2.38 8.83
CA ARG A 423 -18.77 2.87 9.02
C ARG A 423 -18.83 4.15 9.86
N ALA A 424 -18.03 4.23 10.92
CA ALA A 424 -17.93 5.45 11.73
C ALA A 424 -17.36 6.62 10.89
N GLU A 425 -16.27 6.41 10.15
CA GLU A 425 -15.69 7.41 9.25
C GLU A 425 -16.71 7.91 8.21
N TRP A 426 -17.49 6.99 7.62
CA TRP A 426 -18.54 7.37 6.68
C TRP A 426 -19.66 8.18 7.36
N ALA A 427 -20.08 7.80 8.57
CA ALA A 427 -21.10 8.52 9.33
C ALA A 427 -20.67 9.94 9.65
N ASP A 428 -19.40 10.11 10.08
CA ASP A 428 -18.81 11.42 10.34
C ASP A 428 -18.73 12.26 9.06
N TYR A 429 -18.28 11.67 7.95
CA TYR A 429 -18.17 12.36 6.67
C TYR A 429 -19.52 12.85 6.15
N LYS A 430 -20.53 11.95 6.11
CA LYS A 430 -21.85 12.30 5.59
C LYS A 430 -22.61 13.31 6.44
N GLY A 431 -22.20 13.47 7.70
CA GLY A 431 -22.77 14.48 8.60
C GLY A 431 -22.19 15.88 8.39
N GLN A 432 -21.14 16.03 7.57
CA GLN A 432 -20.52 17.34 7.31
C GLN A 432 -21.40 18.17 6.37
N VAL A 433 -21.55 19.46 6.68
CA VAL A 433 -22.10 20.44 5.75
C VAL A 433 -20.93 21.04 4.97
N THR A 434 -20.87 20.73 3.69
CA THR A 434 -19.73 21.07 2.83
C THR A 434 -19.81 22.48 2.26
N PRO A 435 -18.69 23.13 1.90
CA PRO A 435 -18.70 24.39 1.16
C PRO A 435 -19.57 24.32 -0.11
N PHE A 436 -19.52 23.20 -0.83
CA PHE A 436 -20.36 22.96 -2.01
C PHE A 436 -21.86 23.11 -1.70
N GLU A 437 -22.33 22.55 -0.58
CA GLU A 437 -23.74 22.67 -0.16
C GLU A 437 -24.12 24.07 0.22
N LEU A 438 -23.25 24.75 0.98
CA LEU A 438 -23.45 26.14 1.40
C LEU A 438 -23.52 27.08 0.20
N GLU A 439 -22.55 26.99 -0.72
CA GLU A 439 -22.50 27.83 -1.92
C GLU A 439 -23.68 27.58 -2.86
N ARG A 440 -24.09 26.31 -3.00
CA ARG A 440 -25.12 25.92 -3.96
C ARG A 440 -26.54 26.11 -3.44
N TYR A 441 -26.79 25.79 -2.18
CA TYR A 441 -28.14 25.70 -1.65
C TYR A 441 -28.54 26.91 -0.80
N LEU A 442 -27.63 27.47 0.01
CA LEU A 442 -27.97 28.58 0.90
C LEU A 442 -28.53 29.81 0.17
N PRO A 443 -28.05 30.21 -1.03
CA PRO A 443 -28.62 31.33 -1.75
C PRO A 443 -29.97 31.04 -2.45
N ARG A 444 -30.42 29.75 -2.51
CA ARG A 444 -31.56 29.33 -3.33
C ARG A 444 -32.71 28.77 -2.51
N LEU A 445 -32.41 28.23 -1.35
CA LEU A 445 -33.37 27.59 -0.47
C LEU A 445 -33.61 28.42 0.79
#